data_557fef366a281249516e1d0c9dc8a386
#
_entry.id   557fef366a281249516e1d0c9dc8a386
#
_cell.length_a   1.000
_cell.length_b   1.000
_cell.length_c   1.000
_cell.angle_alpha   90.00
_cell.angle_beta   90.00
_cell.angle_gamma   90.00
#
_symmetry.space_group_name_H-M   'P 1'
#
loop_
_entity.id
_entity.type
_entity.pdbx_description
1 polymer ?
#
loop_
_entity_poly.entity_id
_entity_poly.type
_entity_poly.pdbx_seq_one_letter_code
_entity_poly.pdbx_strand_id
1 'polypeptide(L)'
;MPPAPKRARGRRKPKKNIPIGQAHIKTSFNNTIVSLTDTTGNVIAWESAGGAGFKGSRKSTPFAAQVTADAAARKGLEQGLHKVEVYVKGPGSGRETAIRSLQAAGLEVTGVKDVTPQAHNGCRPRKRRRV
;
A
#
# COMPACT_ATOMS: atom_id res chain seq x y z
N MET A 1 -11.87 -11.95 40.83
CA MET A 1 -11.26 -10.70 40.41
C MET A 1 -11.54 -10.51 38.92
N PRO A 2 -12.19 -9.42 38.54
CA PRO A 2 -12.39 -9.19 37.14
C PRO A 2 -11.05 -9.16 36.45
N PRO A 3 -10.95 -9.76 35.27
CA PRO A 3 -9.73 -9.66 34.49
C PRO A 3 -9.40 -8.18 34.29
N ALA A 4 -8.11 -7.88 34.29
CA ALA A 4 -7.68 -6.52 34.00
C ALA A 4 -8.51 -5.98 32.86
N PRO A 5 -9.06 -4.78 32.99
CA PRO A 5 -9.90 -4.25 31.93
C PRO A 5 -9.17 -4.34 30.63
N LYS A 6 -9.83 -4.91 29.67
CA LYS A 6 -9.31 -5.07 28.33
C LYS A 6 -9.24 -3.69 27.67
N ARG A 7 -8.50 -2.81 28.28
CA ARG A 7 -8.43 -1.39 27.88
C ARG A 7 -8.00 -1.22 26.46
N ALA A 8 -6.99 -1.98 26.08
CA ALA A 8 -6.51 -1.94 24.73
C ALA A 8 -7.55 -2.44 23.73
N ARG A 9 -8.46 -3.30 24.18
CA ARG A 9 -9.53 -3.83 23.34
C ARG A 9 -10.77 -2.99 23.40
N GLY A 10 -11.08 -2.39 24.56
CA GLY A 10 -12.26 -1.56 24.75
C GLY A 10 -12.17 -0.23 24.02
N ARG A 11 -10.99 0.22 23.75
CA ARG A 11 -10.77 1.46 23.01
C ARG A 11 -10.44 1.16 21.54
N ARG A 12 -11.37 0.60 20.85
CA ARG A 12 -11.26 0.59 19.39
C ARG A 12 -11.25 2.04 18.95
N LYS A 13 -10.25 2.40 18.16
CA LYS A 13 -10.28 3.68 17.50
C LYS A 13 -11.58 3.77 16.71
N PRO A 14 -12.32 4.88 16.80
CA PRO A 14 -13.51 5.03 16.01
C PRO A 14 -13.18 4.81 14.55
N LYS A 15 -14.01 4.06 13.86
CA LYS A 15 -13.83 3.85 12.43
C LYS A 15 -13.89 5.20 11.75
N LYS A 16 -12.86 5.54 11.04
CA LYS A 16 -12.85 6.73 10.21
C LYS A 16 -13.78 6.47 9.03
N ASN A 17 -14.73 7.35 8.79
CA ASN A 17 -15.58 7.26 7.62
C ASN A 17 -15.00 8.19 6.55
N ILE A 18 -14.12 7.65 5.72
CA ILE A 18 -13.42 8.40 4.68
C ILE A 18 -13.80 7.81 3.34
N PRO A 19 -14.80 8.40 2.64
CA PRO A 19 -15.28 7.84 1.37
C PRO A 19 -14.30 8.02 0.21
N ILE A 20 -13.50 9.06 0.23
CA ILE A 20 -12.54 9.38 -0.84
C ILE A 20 -11.14 9.43 -0.25
N GLY A 21 -10.20 8.77 -0.91
CA GLY A 21 -8.82 8.76 -0.44
C GLY A 21 -7.85 8.55 -1.58
N GLN A 22 -6.63 8.23 -1.20
CA GLN A 22 -5.53 7.98 -2.12
C GLN A 22 -4.93 6.62 -1.83
N ALA A 23 -4.52 5.91 -2.87
CA ALA A 23 -3.77 4.67 -2.75
C ALA A 23 -2.35 4.92 -3.25
N HIS A 24 -1.39 4.75 -2.39
CA HIS A 24 0.02 4.89 -2.74
C HIS A 24 0.63 3.51 -2.87
N ILE A 25 1.02 3.15 -4.08
CA ILE A 25 1.63 1.85 -4.38
C ILE A 25 3.10 2.08 -4.65
N LYS A 26 3.93 1.59 -3.74
CA LYS A 26 5.38 1.65 -3.92
C LYS A 26 5.87 0.25 -4.27
N THR A 27 6.45 0.11 -5.44
CA THR A 27 7.02 -1.16 -5.90
C THR A 27 8.52 -1.02 -6.05
N SER A 28 9.22 -2.13 -5.82
CA SER A 28 10.63 -2.26 -6.10
C SER A 28 10.86 -3.65 -6.69
N PHE A 29 12.10 -3.95 -7.04
CA PHE A 29 12.42 -5.29 -7.51
C PHE A 29 12.27 -6.35 -6.43
N ASN A 30 12.18 -5.96 -5.17
CA ASN A 30 12.15 -6.86 -4.03
C ASN A 30 10.86 -6.80 -3.21
N ASN A 31 9.98 -5.85 -3.43
CA ASN A 31 8.82 -5.69 -2.56
C ASN A 31 7.72 -4.85 -3.21
N THR A 32 6.53 -4.93 -2.62
CA THR A 32 5.39 -4.09 -2.95
C THR A 32 4.74 -3.62 -1.66
N ILE A 33 4.51 -2.33 -1.52
CA ILE A 33 3.84 -1.73 -0.37
C ILE A 33 2.66 -0.93 -0.88
N VAL A 34 1.48 -1.17 -0.31
CA VAL A 34 0.26 -0.43 -0.62
C VAL A 34 -0.17 0.33 0.63
N SER A 35 -0.31 1.63 0.52
CA SER A 35 -0.78 2.49 1.59
C SER A 35 -2.03 3.21 1.14
N LEU A 36 -3.09 3.12 1.94
CA LEU A 36 -4.34 3.84 1.69
C LEU A 36 -4.39 5.03 2.63
N THR A 37 -4.60 6.19 2.08
CA THR A 37 -4.61 7.45 2.84
C THR A 37 -5.89 8.22 2.57
N ASP A 38 -6.16 9.23 3.40
CA ASP A 38 -7.18 10.21 3.11
C ASP A 38 -6.65 11.23 2.10
N THR A 39 -7.47 12.23 1.77
CA THR A 39 -7.08 13.26 0.78
C THR A 39 -5.96 14.18 1.27
N THR A 40 -5.72 14.23 2.57
CA THR A 40 -4.64 15.04 3.15
C THR A 40 -3.32 14.27 3.30
N GLY A 41 -3.34 12.95 3.06
CA GLY A 41 -2.15 12.12 3.12
C GLY A 41 -1.98 11.31 4.39
N ASN A 42 -2.93 11.35 5.31
CA ASN A 42 -2.87 10.55 6.54
C ASN A 42 -3.17 9.08 6.23
N VAL A 43 -2.27 8.19 6.61
CA VAL A 43 -2.44 6.75 6.35
C VAL A 43 -3.57 6.18 7.20
N ILE A 44 -4.53 5.53 6.57
CA ILE A 44 -5.64 4.85 7.25
C ILE A 44 -5.47 3.34 7.26
N ALA A 45 -4.79 2.79 6.25
CA ALA A 45 -4.51 1.36 6.17
C ALA A 45 -3.30 1.15 5.27
N TRP A 46 -2.54 0.11 5.55
CA TRP A 46 -1.41 -0.25 4.71
C TRP A 46 -1.14 -1.74 4.79
N GLU A 47 -0.48 -2.25 3.78
CA GLU A 47 -0.02 -3.63 3.75
C GLU A 47 1.24 -3.71 2.89
N SER A 48 2.08 -4.71 3.17
CA SER A 48 3.26 -4.99 2.38
C SER A 48 3.30 -6.47 2.02
N ALA A 49 4.09 -6.82 1.03
CA ALA A 49 4.25 -8.22 0.66
C ALA A 49 4.83 -9.04 1.82
N GLY A 50 5.73 -8.45 2.61
CA GLY A 50 6.25 -9.09 3.82
C GLY A 50 5.19 -9.30 4.88
N GLY A 51 4.31 -8.32 5.06
CA GLY A 51 3.18 -8.42 5.98
C GLY A 51 2.13 -9.45 5.54
N ALA A 52 2.02 -9.68 4.24
CA ALA A 52 1.11 -10.68 3.68
C ALA A 52 1.67 -12.12 3.74
N GLY A 53 2.87 -12.29 4.27
CA GLY A 53 3.48 -13.60 4.48
C GLY A 53 4.53 -14.01 3.44
N PHE A 54 4.83 -13.18 2.46
CA PHE A 54 5.87 -13.47 1.48
C PHE A 54 7.25 -13.14 2.03
N LYS A 55 8.24 -13.90 1.63
CA LYS A 55 9.63 -13.73 2.09
C LYS A 55 10.59 -13.70 0.91
N GLY A 56 11.67 -12.93 1.04
CA GLY A 56 12.75 -12.89 0.06
C GLY A 56 12.27 -12.43 -1.32
N SER A 57 12.70 -13.13 -2.35
CA SER A 57 12.37 -12.80 -3.74
C SER A 57 10.89 -12.97 -4.08
N ARG A 58 10.14 -13.71 -3.28
CA ARG A 58 8.70 -13.90 -3.50
C ARG A 58 7.91 -12.61 -3.30
N LYS A 59 8.45 -11.65 -2.53
CA LYS A 59 7.81 -10.36 -2.32
C LYS A 59 7.70 -9.51 -3.58
N SER A 60 8.50 -9.78 -4.60
CA SER A 60 8.50 -9.02 -5.84
C SER A 60 7.57 -9.59 -6.92
N THR A 61 6.92 -10.72 -6.65
CA THR A 61 6.06 -11.37 -7.65
C THR A 61 4.75 -10.61 -7.85
N PRO A 62 4.13 -10.68 -9.05
CA PRO A 62 2.81 -10.10 -9.25
C PRO A 62 1.74 -10.69 -8.34
N PHE A 63 1.84 -11.98 -8.00
CA PHE A 63 0.93 -12.62 -7.07
C PHE A 63 1.02 -11.99 -5.68
N ALA A 64 2.24 -11.71 -5.21
CA ALA A 64 2.43 -11.04 -3.91
C ALA A 64 1.82 -9.64 -3.93
N ALA A 65 1.96 -8.90 -5.02
CA ALA A 65 1.33 -7.59 -5.18
C ALA A 65 -0.19 -7.69 -5.14
N GLN A 66 -0.75 -8.71 -5.77
CA GLN A 66 -2.19 -8.96 -5.76
C GLN A 66 -2.70 -9.20 -4.34
N VAL A 67 -2.07 -10.07 -3.59
CA VAL A 67 -2.47 -10.39 -2.21
C VAL A 67 -2.32 -9.16 -1.32
N THR A 68 -1.22 -8.43 -1.47
CA THR A 68 -0.94 -7.22 -0.69
C THR A 68 -2.00 -6.15 -0.94
N ALA A 69 -2.32 -5.89 -2.20
CA ALA A 69 -3.31 -4.88 -2.56
C ALA A 69 -4.72 -5.29 -2.10
N ASP A 70 -5.07 -6.56 -2.22
CA ASP A 70 -6.36 -7.07 -1.74
C ASP A 70 -6.49 -6.91 -0.24
N ALA A 71 -5.46 -7.25 0.53
CA ALA A 71 -5.47 -7.10 1.97
C ALA A 71 -5.58 -5.62 2.38
N ALA A 72 -4.83 -4.74 1.72
CA ALA A 72 -4.92 -3.30 1.98
C ALA A 72 -6.31 -2.75 1.66
N ALA A 73 -6.88 -3.16 0.54
CA ALA A 73 -8.22 -2.73 0.12
C ALA A 73 -9.29 -3.14 1.11
N ARG A 74 -9.22 -4.36 1.65
CA ARG A 74 -10.15 -4.82 2.67
C ARG A 74 -10.09 -3.97 3.93
N LYS A 75 -8.88 -3.64 4.36
CA LYS A 75 -8.69 -2.75 5.51
C LYS A 75 -9.25 -1.36 5.24
N GLY A 76 -9.05 -0.84 4.03
CA GLY A 76 -9.59 0.45 3.62
C GLY A 76 -11.10 0.48 3.58
N LEU A 77 -11.72 -0.58 3.05
CA LEU A 77 -13.18 -0.71 3.01
C LEU A 77 -13.78 -0.72 4.41
N GLU A 78 -13.11 -1.34 5.38
CA GLU A 78 -13.53 -1.30 6.78
C GLU A 78 -13.55 0.12 7.33
N GLN A 79 -12.71 1.01 6.81
CA GLN A 79 -12.65 2.43 7.20
C GLN A 79 -13.60 3.30 6.36
N GLY A 80 -14.44 2.70 5.54
CA GLY A 80 -15.42 3.43 4.74
C GLY A 80 -14.91 3.96 3.40
N LEU A 81 -13.71 3.58 3.00
CA LEU A 81 -13.13 4.05 1.75
C LEU A 81 -13.85 3.43 0.55
N HIS A 82 -14.24 4.26 -0.42
CA HIS A 82 -14.94 3.81 -1.63
C HIS A 82 -14.20 4.18 -2.91
N LYS A 83 -13.66 5.39 -2.98
CA LYS A 83 -12.97 5.90 -4.17
C LYS A 83 -11.54 6.23 -3.82
N VAL A 84 -10.63 5.87 -4.69
CA VAL A 84 -9.20 6.15 -4.50
C VAL A 84 -8.59 6.69 -5.79
N GLU A 85 -7.69 7.64 -5.63
CA GLU A 85 -6.78 8.05 -6.68
C GLU A 85 -5.47 7.32 -6.44
N VAL A 86 -4.96 6.63 -7.45
CA VAL A 86 -3.79 5.77 -7.31
C VAL A 86 -2.53 6.52 -7.71
N TYR A 87 -1.54 6.49 -6.85
CA TYR A 87 -0.20 7.01 -7.10
C TYR A 87 0.78 5.85 -7.08
N VAL A 88 1.37 5.54 -8.23
CA VAL A 88 2.30 4.43 -8.37
C VAL A 88 3.73 4.96 -8.39
N LYS A 89 4.59 4.34 -7.63
CA LYS A 89 5.98 4.75 -7.50
C LYS A 89 6.90 3.54 -7.60
N GLY A 90 7.93 3.66 -8.42
CA GLY A 90 8.99 2.68 -8.52
C GLY A 90 8.80 1.63 -9.61
N PRO A 91 9.89 0.93 -9.95
CA PRO A 91 9.83 -0.18 -10.90
C PRO A 91 9.29 -1.43 -10.23
N GLY A 92 8.85 -2.38 -10.98
CA GLY A 92 8.44 -3.67 -10.46
C GLY A 92 7.29 -4.25 -11.26
N SER A 93 7.18 -5.55 -11.22
CA SER A 93 6.15 -6.27 -11.96
C SER A 93 4.76 -6.17 -11.31
N GLY A 94 4.69 -5.71 -10.05
CA GLY A 94 3.44 -5.65 -9.30
C GLY A 94 2.59 -4.41 -9.51
N ARG A 95 3.02 -3.46 -10.33
CA ARG A 95 2.34 -2.17 -10.48
C ARG A 95 0.90 -2.33 -10.94
N GLU A 96 0.72 -2.91 -12.12
CA GLU A 96 -0.60 -3.09 -12.71
C GLU A 96 -1.46 -4.06 -11.93
N THR A 97 -0.85 -5.14 -11.44
CA THR A 97 -1.55 -6.16 -10.66
C THR A 97 -2.13 -5.56 -9.38
N ALA A 98 -1.37 -4.72 -8.69
CA ALA A 98 -1.85 -4.04 -7.49
C ALA A 98 -3.07 -3.14 -7.79
N ILE A 99 -3.01 -2.38 -8.87
CA ILE A 99 -4.13 -1.51 -9.27
C ILE A 99 -5.38 -2.34 -9.56
N ARG A 100 -5.24 -3.41 -10.32
CA ARG A 100 -6.35 -4.31 -10.65
C ARG A 100 -6.95 -4.95 -9.40
N SER A 101 -6.09 -5.30 -8.45
CA SER A 101 -6.54 -5.92 -7.20
C SER A 101 -7.33 -4.94 -6.33
N LEU A 102 -6.95 -3.67 -6.31
CA LEU A 102 -7.73 -2.64 -5.62
C LEU A 102 -9.13 -2.51 -6.23
N GLN A 103 -9.22 -2.53 -7.56
CA GLN A 103 -10.51 -2.48 -8.25
C GLN A 103 -11.34 -3.73 -7.97
N ALA A 104 -10.72 -4.90 -8.02
CA ALA A 104 -11.40 -6.18 -7.79
C ALA A 104 -11.93 -6.31 -6.36
N ALA A 105 -11.25 -5.68 -5.40
CA ALA A 105 -11.68 -5.71 -4.00
C ALA A 105 -12.87 -4.80 -3.71
N GLY A 106 -13.25 -3.93 -4.64
CA GLY A 106 -14.41 -3.06 -4.50
C GLY A 106 -14.12 -1.58 -4.42
N LEU A 107 -12.86 -1.17 -4.50
CA LEU A 107 -12.50 0.25 -4.55
C LEU A 107 -12.63 0.77 -5.98
N GLU A 108 -13.25 1.94 -6.12
CA GLU A 108 -13.32 2.62 -7.41
C GLU A 108 -12.06 3.45 -7.61
N VAL A 109 -11.33 3.16 -8.67
CA VAL A 109 -10.12 3.91 -9.02
C VAL A 109 -10.51 5.07 -9.92
N THR A 110 -10.33 6.29 -9.44
CA THR A 110 -10.72 7.50 -10.17
C THR A 110 -9.63 8.00 -11.10
N GLY A 111 -8.39 7.62 -10.86
CA GLY A 111 -7.27 8.00 -11.69
C GLY A 111 -6.00 7.31 -11.25
N VAL A 112 -5.05 7.21 -12.15
CA VAL A 112 -3.75 6.60 -11.87
C VAL A 112 -2.66 7.58 -12.31
N LYS A 113 -1.74 7.87 -11.40
CA LYS A 113 -0.58 8.73 -11.69
C LYS A 113 0.70 8.00 -11.33
N ASP A 114 1.68 8.11 -12.20
CA ASP A 114 3.02 7.61 -11.92
C ASP A 114 3.82 8.74 -11.30
N VAL A 115 4.25 8.53 -10.06
CA VAL A 115 5.01 9.53 -9.30
C VAL A 115 6.43 9.05 -9.01
N THR A 116 6.94 8.13 -9.83
CA THR A 116 8.30 7.63 -9.68
C THR A 116 9.28 8.80 -9.73
N PRO A 117 10.12 8.98 -8.70
CA PRO A 117 11.07 10.09 -8.68
C PRO A 117 12.13 9.90 -9.76
N GLN A 118 12.42 10.97 -10.46
CA GLN A 118 13.49 11.01 -11.46
C GLN A 118 14.46 12.12 -11.10
N ALA A 119 15.73 11.76 -10.92
CA ALA A 119 16.76 12.74 -10.57
C ALA A 119 17.02 13.68 -11.73
N HIS A 120 17.18 14.97 -11.42
CA HIS A 120 17.64 15.97 -12.36
C HIS A 120 19.18 16.02 -12.36
N ASN A 121 19.82 14.88 -12.50
CA ASN A 121 21.24 14.58 -12.36
C ASN A 121 21.74 14.50 -10.90
N GLY A 122 21.30 15.36 -9.99
CA GLY A 122 21.59 15.23 -8.57
C GLY A 122 23.05 14.99 -8.20
N CYS A 123 23.25 14.26 -7.13
CA CYS A 123 24.57 13.89 -6.65
C CYS A 123 25.20 12.78 -7.50
N ARG A 124 26.52 12.79 -7.57
CA ARG A 124 27.24 11.71 -8.25
C ARG A 124 26.93 10.37 -7.57
N PRO A 125 26.47 9.36 -8.31
CA PRO A 125 26.22 8.05 -7.74
C PRO A 125 27.52 7.35 -7.34
N ARG A 126 27.38 6.36 -6.48
CA ARG A 126 28.54 5.55 -6.08
C ARG A 126 29.11 4.82 -7.29
N LYS A 127 30.43 4.73 -7.30
CA LYS A 127 31.12 3.94 -8.32
C LYS A 127 30.75 2.46 -8.16
N ARG A 128 30.90 1.76 -9.28
CA ARG A 128 30.77 0.31 -9.28
C ARG A 128 31.74 -0.30 -8.27
N ARG A 129 31.24 -1.25 -7.50
CA ARG A 129 32.05 -1.95 -6.52
C ARG A 129 33.17 -2.74 -7.21
N ARG A 130 34.40 -2.58 -6.73
CA ARG A 130 35.53 -3.41 -7.20
C ARG A 130 35.35 -4.82 -6.66
N VAL A 131 35.45 -5.78 -7.52
CA VAL A 131 35.33 -7.20 -7.20
C VAL A 131 36.73 -7.82 -7.21
#